data_ff10f55a50c2f28c114f020dbe8d886f
#
_entry.id   ff10f55a50c2f28c114f020dbe8d886f
#
_cell.length_a   1.000
_cell.length_b   1.000
_cell.length_c   1.000
_cell.angle_alpha   90.00
_cell.angle_beta   90.00
_cell.angle_gamma   90.00
#
_symmetry.space_group_name_H-M   'P 1'
#
loop_
_entity.id
_entity.type
_entity.pdbx_description
1 polymer ?
#
loop_
_entity_poly.entity_id
_entity_poly.type
_entity_poly.pdbx_seq_one_letter_code
_entity_poly.pdbx_strand_id
1 'polypeptide(L)'
;SNNSNSSDNNKGSFYNSTNGDVVNNKELFNVTLEDYRLILDRQFVQRLYEKVFQRSADPTGLNDWSNKLYNGTTTGATTVWNFCFSPEFISKNVSNEQYVDILYQAMFDREADADGKANWLEVLNNDLSRAYVLKQFTDSAEFNQLCSAYGIQQGTVELNENRDKNPQVTAFVRRLYTIALDRSADVDGLNSCTGKLLQKTQ
;
A
#
# COMPACT_ATOMS: atom_id res chain seq x y z
N SER A 1 -10.15 27.82 63.92
CA SER A 1 -9.49 26.79 63.09
C SER A 1 -10.46 26.26 62.04
N ASN A 2 -10.49 26.90 60.89
CA ASN A 2 -11.21 26.40 59.71
C ASN A 2 -10.23 26.22 58.59
N ASN A 3 -10.01 24.97 58.23
CA ASN A 3 -9.28 24.59 57.04
C ASN A 3 -10.27 24.46 55.90
N SER A 4 -10.22 25.33 54.93
CA SER A 4 -10.90 25.16 53.65
C SER A 4 -9.90 24.79 52.60
N ASN A 5 -9.89 23.51 52.18
CA ASN A 5 -9.17 23.01 51.02
C ASN A 5 -9.87 23.52 49.75
N SER A 6 -9.23 24.42 49.06
CA SER A 6 -9.57 24.81 47.71
C SER A 6 -8.78 23.89 46.76
N SER A 7 -9.46 22.98 46.08
CA SER A 7 -8.92 22.20 44.99
C SER A 7 -8.93 23.05 43.72
N ASP A 8 -7.79 23.61 43.37
CA ASP A 8 -7.59 24.27 42.10
C ASP A 8 -7.65 23.26 40.97
N ASN A 9 -8.77 23.22 40.28
CA ASN A 9 -8.90 22.60 38.96
C ASN A 9 -8.18 23.46 37.93
N ASN A 10 -6.95 23.10 37.64
CA ASN A 10 -6.16 23.69 36.55
C ASN A 10 -6.76 23.27 35.20
N LYS A 11 -7.73 24.04 34.71
CA LYS A 11 -8.26 23.93 33.35
C LYS A 11 -7.30 24.65 32.40
N GLY A 12 -6.41 23.93 31.77
CA GLY A 12 -5.54 24.47 30.72
C GLY A 12 -6.37 25.05 29.57
N SER A 13 -6.29 26.36 29.40
CA SER A 13 -6.87 27.07 28.27
C SER A 13 -5.81 27.22 27.21
N PHE A 14 -6.07 26.67 26.02
CA PHE A 14 -5.21 26.90 24.84
C PHE A 14 -5.79 28.07 24.04
N TYR A 15 -4.97 29.10 23.83
CA TYR A 15 -5.31 30.21 22.94
C TYR A 15 -4.94 29.90 21.50
N ASN A 16 -5.92 30.03 20.61
CA ASN A 16 -5.63 30.03 19.17
C ASN A 16 -5.34 31.48 18.74
N SER A 17 -4.13 31.73 18.26
CA SER A 17 -3.57 33.08 18.04
C SER A 17 -4.12 33.82 16.81
N THR A 18 -5.13 33.28 16.11
CA THR A 18 -5.60 33.92 14.89
C THR A 18 -6.87 34.75 14.99
N ASN A 19 -7.74 34.56 15.99
CA ASN A 19 -9.00 35.37 16.08
C ASN A 19 -9.52 35.71 17.48
N GLY A 20 -8.77 35.45 18.55
CA GLY A 20 -9.17 35.87 19.89
C GLY A 20 -10.41 35.19 20.49
N ASP A 21 -10.97 34.21 19.84
CA ASP A 21 -12.12 33.47 20.33
C ASP A 21 -11.67 32.33 21.25
N VAL A 22 -12.24 32.31 22.46
CA VAL A 22 -12.05 31.20 23.40
C VAL A 22 -12.82 30.01 22.89
N VAL A 23 -12.12 29.08 22.24
CA VAL A 23 -12.71 27.80 21.81
C VAL A 23 -13.06 26.99 23.07
N ASN A 24 -14.35 26.69 23.24
CA ASN A 24 -14.81 25.89 24.37
C ASN A 24 -14.25 24.48 24.27
N ASN A 25 -13.40 24.07 25.22
CA ASN A 25 -12.74 22.78 25.29
C ASN A 25 -13.67 21.55 25.12
N LYS A 26 -14.97 21.72 25.28
CA LYS A 26 -15.96 20.65 25.05
C LYS A 26 -16.15 20.30 23.59
N GLU A 27 -15.93 21.24 22.67
CA GLU A 27 -16.06 20.98 21.22
C GLU A 27 -14.83 20.30 20.64
N LEU A 28 -13.65 20.51 21.23
CA LEU A 28 -12.39 19.87 20.79
C LEU A 28 -12.31 18.37 21.13
N PHE A 29 -13.11 17.88 22.09
CA PHE A 29 -13.08 16.48 22.54
C PHE A 29 -14.32 15.66 22.15
N ASN A 30 -15.15 16.17 21.25
CA ASN A 30 -16.35 15.46 20.76
C ASN A 30 -16.08 14.59 19.55
N VAL A 31 -14.81 14.23 19.28
CA VAL A 31 -14.44 13.27 18.25
C VAL A 31 -14.77 11.87 18.75
N THR A 32 -15.70 11.19 18.08
CA THR A 32 -16.04 9.79 18.40
C THR A 32 -14.95 8.84 17.92
N LEU A 33 -15.00 7.60 18.38
CA LEU A 33 -14.09 6.56 17.89
C LEU A 33 -14.28 6.33 16.38
N GLU A 34 -15.52 6.42 15.90
CA GLU A 34 -15.86 6.32 14.49
C GLU A 34 -15.25 7.46 13.67
N ASP A 35 -15.32 8.69 14.18
CA ASP A 35 -14.70 9.85 13.53
C ASP A 35 -13.17 9.68 13.46
N TYR A 36 -12.56 9.20 14.53
CA TYR A 36 -11.13 8.95 14.57
C TYR A 36 -10.70 7.87 13.55
N ARG A 37 -11.47 6.77 13.47
CA ARG A 37 -11.23 5.73 12.47
C ARG A 37 -11.33 6.25 11.05
N LEU A 38 -12.36 7.05 10.74
CA LEU A 38 -12.53 7.64 9.42
C LEU A 38 -11.38 8.61 9.07
N ILE A 39 -10.88 9.36 10.06
CA ILE A 39 -9.70 10.24 9.88
C ILE A 39 -8.48 9.40 9.49
N LEU A 40 -8.23 8.28 10.15
CA LEU A 40 -7.11 7.38 9.82
C LEU A 40 -7.26 6.77 8.42
N ASP A 41 -8.47 6.34 8.06
CA ASP A 41 -8.75 5.81 6.72
C ASP A 41 -8.47 6.87 5.64
N ARG A 42 -8.90 8.11 5.87
CA ARG A 42 -8.62 9.24 4.97
C ARG A 42 -7.12 9.53 4.86
N GLN A 43 -6.39 9.47 5.96
CA GLN A 43 -4.93 9.66 5.95
C GLN A 43 -4.22 8.56 5.15
N PHE A 44 -4.66 7.31 5.27
CA PHE A 44 -4.14 6.21 4.46
C PHE A 44 -4.37 6.44 2.96
N VAL A 45 -5.58 6.85 2.58
CA VAL A 45 -5.91 7.15 1.18
C VAL A 45 -5.12 8.34 0.65
N GLN A 46 -5.03 9.44 1.42
CA GLN A 46 -4.21 10.60 1.06
C GLN A 46 -2.75 10.21 0.80
N ARG A 47 -2.21 9.35 1.66
CA ARG A 47 -0.87 8.80 1.49
C ARG A 47 -0.69 8.11 0.14
N LEU A 48 -1.65 7.28 -0.29
CA LEU A 48 -1.58 6.62 -1.59
C LEU A 48 -1.63 7.61 -2.75
N TYR A 49 -2.48 8.63 -2.70
CA TYR A 49 -2.49 9.70 -3.71
C TYR A 49 -1.14 10.42 -3.79
N GLU A 50 -0.54 10.74 -2.65
CA GLU A 50 0.75 11.43 -2.60
C GLU A 50 1.92 10.57 -3.08
N LYS A 51 2.00 9.33 -2.61
CA LYS A 51 3.15 8.44 -2.88
C LYS A 51 3.05 7.71 -4.22
N VAL A 52 1.86 7.31 -4.63
CA VAL A 52 1.65 6.57 -5.88
C VAL A 52 1.38 7.52 -7.05
N PHE A 53 0.45 8.45 -6.89
CA PHE A 53 0.07 9.39 -7.95
C PHE A 53 0.85 10.70 -7.94
N GLN A 54 1.57 10.99 -6.86
CA GLN A 54 2.34 12.24 -6.69
C GLN A 54 1.47 13.49 -6.82
N ARG A 55 0.27 13.44 -6.27
CA ARG A 55 -0.68 14.53 -6.22
C ARG A 55 -1.57 14.44 -4.98
N SER A 56 -2.26 15.53 -4.68
CA SER A 56 -3.29 15.52 -3.64
C SER A 56 -4.51 14.69 -4.08
N ALA A 57 -5.20 14.09 -3.11
CA ALA A 57 -6.44 13.39 -3.39
C ALA A 57 -7.53 14.37 -3.81
N ASP A 58 -8.30 14.03 -4.84
CA ASP A 58 -9.55 14.70 -5.15
C ASP A 58 -10.62 14.32 -4.11
N PRO A 59 -11.56 15.22 -3.78
CA PRO A 59 -12.55 14.97 -2.73
C PRO A 59 -13.39 13.71 -2.95
N THR A 60 -13.80 13.44 -4.18
CA THR A 60 -14.61 12.27 -4.54
C THR A 60 -13.85 10.97 -4.31
N GLY A 61 -12.64 10.86 -4.84
CA GLY A 61 -11.80 9.68 -4.67
C GLY A 61 -11.41 9.45 -3.21
N LEU A 62 -11.09 10.52 -2.49
CA LEU A 62 -10.80 10.44 -1.05
C LEU A 62 -11.98 9.88 -0.27
N ASN A 63 -13.18 10.38 -0.50
CA ASN A 63 -14.39 9.93 0.18
C ASN A 63 -14.73 8.47 -0.17
N ASP A 64 -14.68 8.11 -1.44
CA ASP A 64 -15.04 6.76 -1.90
C ASP A 64 -14.11 5.70 -1.30
N TRP A 65 -12.80 5.88 -1.38
CA TRP A 65 -11.83 4.93 -0.85
C TRP A 65 -11.86 4.87 0.68
N SER A 66 -11.97 6.03 1.35
CA SER A 66 -12.04 6.08 2.81
C SER A 66 -13.27 5.38 3.34
N ASN A 67 -14.43 5.58 2.72
CA ASN A 67 -15.67 4.90 3.11
C ASN A 67 -15.59 3.38 2.87
N LYS A 68 -14.97 2.93 1.78
CA LYS A 68 -14.77 1.49 1.52
C LYS A 68 -13.87 0.84 2.57
N LEU A 69 -12.80 1.51 2.99
CA LEU A 69 -11.93 1.04 4.07
C LEU A 69 -12.67 1.02 5.40
N TYR A 70 -13.39 2.09 5.72
CA TYR A 70 -14.19 2.21 6.95
C TYR A 70 -15.24 1.10 7.06
N ASN A 71 -15.95 0.83 5.97
CA ASN A 71 -17.01 -0.19 5.90
C ASN A 71 -16.47 -1.63 5.74
N GLY A 72 -15.17 -1.80 5.56
CA GLY A 72 -14.54 -3.10 5.34
C GLY A 72 -14.84 -3.72 3.97
N THR A 73 -15.32 -2.94 2.98
CA THR A 73 -15.57 -3.40 1.62
C THR A 73 -14.31 -3.46 0.76
N THR A 74 -13.22 -2.87 1.22
CA THR A 74 -11.87 -3.02 0.66
C THR A 74 -10.86 -3.18 1.78
N THR A 75 -9.65 -3.60 1.43
CA THR A 75 -8.51 -3.77 2.33
C THR A 75 -7.36 -2.87 1.91
N GLY A 76 -6.35 -2.74 2.76
CA GLY A 76 -5.12 -2.03 2.41
C GLY A 76 -4.47 -2.60 1.15
N ALA A 77 -4.33 -3.92 1.06
CA ALA A 77 -3.75 -4.60 -0.11
C ALA A 77 -4.54 -4.33 -1.40
N THR A 78 -5.86 -4.51 -1.36
CA THR A 78 -6.72 -4.27 -2.53
C THR A 78 -6.69 -2.80 -2.96
N THR A 79 -6.65 -1.87 -2.01
CA THR A 79 -6.58 -0.45 -2.32
C THR A 79 -5.26 -0.11 -3.02
N VAL A 80 -4.12 -0.54 -2.48
CA VAL A 80 -2.81 -0.31 -3.13
C VAL A 80 -2.76 -0.94 -4.52
N TRP A 81 -3.31 -2.15 -4.69
CA TRP A 81 -3.42 -2.79 -6.00
C TRP A 81 -4.16 -1.93 -7.01
N ASN A 82 -5.34 -1.43 -6.63
CA ASN A 82 -6.14 -0.59 -7.51
C ASN A 82 -5.43 0.71 -7.90
N PHE A 83 -4.64 1.28 -7.02
CA PHE A 83 -3.80 2.45 -7.32
C PHE A 83 -2.67 2.09 -8.30
N CYS A 84 -1.89 1.05 -8.01
CA CYS A 84 -0.71 0.67 -8.79
C CYS A 84 -1.04 0.11 -10.19
N PHE A 85 -2.24 -0.41 -10.39
CA PHE A 85 -2.71 -0.92 -11.68
C PHE A 85 -3.82 -0.07 -12.31
N SER A 86 -4.03 1.14 -11.81
CA SER A 86 -4.97 2.10 -12.40
C SER A 86 -4.45 2.64 -13.74
N PRO A 87 -5.34 3.07 -14.64
CA PRO A 87 -4.94 3.76 -15.86
C PRO A 87 -4.08 5.00 -15.58
N GLU A 88 -4.37 5.72 -14.50
CA GLU A 88 -3.57 6.89 -14.09
C GLU A 88 -2.12 6.52 -13.78
N PHE A 89 -1.90 5.47 -13.00
CA PHE A 89 -0.54 5.05 -12.66
C PHE A 89 0.19 4.45 -13.86
N ILE A 90 -0.48 3.60 -14.65
CA ILE A 90 0.07 2.99 -15.85
C ILE A 90 0.52 4.06 -16.84
N SER A 91 -0.24 5.13 -17.01
CA SER A 91 0.08 6.24 -17.92
C SER A 91 1.34 7.02 -17.53
N LYS A 92 1.77 6.95 -16.27
CA LYS A 92 3.02 7.57 -15.82
C LYS A 92 4.27 6.87 -16.37
N ASN A 93 4.13 5.62 -16.80
CA ASN A 93 5.20 4.81 -17.38
C ASN A 93 6.49 4.83 -16.54
N VAL A 94 6.36 4.66 -15.23
CA VAL A 94 7.49 4.64 -14.31
C VAL A 94 8.40 3.43 -14.57
N SER A 95 9.71 3.58 -14.37
CA SER A 95 10.66 2.47 -14.47
C SER A 95 10.43 1.44 -13.36
N ASN A 96 10.98 0.25 -13.50
CA ASN A 96 10.97 -0.75 -12.42
C ASN A 96 11.62 -0.22 -11.14
N GLU A 97 12.70 0.54 -11.28
CA GLU A 97 13.39 1.15 -10.16
C GLU A 97 12.49 2.14 -9.42
N GLN A 98 11.83 3.05 -10.15
CA GLN A 98 10.86 3.98 -9.59
C GLN A 98 9.66 3.25 -8.96
N TYR A 99 9.19 2.17 -9.59
CA TYR A 99 8.11 1.35 -9.05
C TYR A 99 8.46 0.76 -7.68
N VAL A 100 9.64 0.18 -7.54
CA VAL A 100 10.11 -0.37 -6.25
C VAL A 100 10.21 0.73 -5.20
N ASP A 101 10.77 1.89 -5.54
CA ASP A 101 10.84 3.04 -4.62
C ASP A 101 9.47 3.50 -4.15
N ILE A 102 8.50 3.55 -5.07
CA ILE A 102 7.11 3.91 -4.75
C ILE A 102 6.51 2.91 -3.76
N LEU A 103 6.70 1.61 -3.95
CA LEU A 103 6.19 0.59 -3.04
C LEU A 103 6.77 0.75 -1.63
N TYR A 104 8.07 0.96 -1.50
CA TYR A 104 8.70 1.21 -0.19
C TYR A 104 8.12 2.44 0.49
N GLN A 105 7.97 3.54 -0.23
CA GLN A 105 7.41 4.77 0.32
C GLN A 105 5.92 4.63 0.68
N ALA A 106 5.12 4.03 -0.20
CA ALA A 106 3.68 3.93 0.00
C ALA A 106 3.31 2.91 1.09
N MET A 107 4.03 1.80 1.18
CA MET A 107 3.65 0.66 1.99
C MET A 107 4.50 0.48 3.25
N PHE A 108 5.72 0.98 3.28
CA PHE A 108 6.66 0.83 4.41
C PHE A 108 7.08 2.15 5.04
N ASP A 109 6.69 3.28 4.45
CA ASP A 109 7.02 4.63 4.93
C ASP A 109 8.52 4.88 5.07
N ARG A 110 9.30 4.35 4.18
CA ARG A 110 10.76 4.50 4.17
C ARG A 110 11.33 4.35 2.77
N GLU A 111 12.57 4.75 2.62
CA GLU A 111 13.34 4.46 1.42
C GLU A 111 13.74 2.98 1.38
N ALA A 112 13.93 2.46 0.16
CA ALA A 112 14.48 1.14 -0.04
C ALA A 112 15.95 1.11 0.41
N ASP A 113 16.33 0.09 1.16
CA ASP A 113 17.74 -0.25 1.34
C ASP A 113 18.32 -0.80 0.02
N ALA A 114 19.61 -0.59 -0.19
CA ALA A 114 20.27 -0.93 -1.46
C ALA A 114 20.12 -2.41 -1.83
N ASP A 115 20.28 -3.32 -0.88
CA ASP A 115 20.17 -4.76 -1.10
C ASP A 115 18.73 -5.18 -1.40
N GLY A 116 17.76 -4.65 -0.65
CA GLY A 116 16.34 -4.93 -0.88
C GLY A 116 15.89 -4.45 -2.26
N LYS A 117 16.28 -3.24 -2.66
CA LYS A 117 16.00 -2.71 -3.99
C LYS A 117 16.61 -3.56 -5.10
N ALA A 118 17.89 -3.93 -4.96
CA ALA A 118 18.58 -4.78 -5.93
C ALA A 118 17.89 -6.14 -6.08
N ASN A 119 17.45 -6.76 -4.99
CA ASN A 119 16.72 -8.03 -5.01
C ASN A 119 15.39 -7.94 -5.75
N TRP A 120 14.61 -6.89 -5.53
CA TRP A 120 13.34 -6.70 -6.25
C TRP A 120 13.53 -6.40 -7.73
N LEU A 121 14.57 -5.65 -8.08
CA LEU A 121 14.93 -5.42 -9.49
C LEU A 121 15.36 -6.71 -10.17
N GLU A 122 16.09 -7.59 -9.49
CA GLU A 122 16.44 -8.91 -10.00
C GLU A 122 15.20 -9.78 -10.25
N VAL A 123 14.24 -9.78 -9.32
CA VAL A 123 12.95 -10.46 -9.47
C VAL A 123 12.22 -9.99 -10.74
N LEU A 124 12.13 -8.68 -10.96
CA LEU A 124 11.52 -8.11 -12.16
C LEU A 124 12.31 -8.41 -13.43
N ASN A 125 13.64 -8.39 -13.38
CA ASN A 125 14.51 -8.75 -14.51
C ASN A 125 14.45 -10.24 -14.84
N ASN A 126 14.00 -11.07 -13.91
CA ASN A 126 13.76 -12.51 -14.10
C ASN A 126 12.32 -12.82 -14.56
N ASP A 127 11.65 -11.84 -15.14
CA ASP A 127 10.32 -11.94 -15.76
C ASP A 127 9.16 -12.25 -14.82
N LEU A 128 9.34 -12.11 -13.53
CA LEU A 128 8.19 -12.02 -12.62
C LEU A 128 7.55 -10.63 -12.75
N SER A 129 6.24 -10.57 -12.60
CA SER A 129 5.50 -9.32 -12.86
C SER A 129 5.61 -8.32 -11.70
N ARG A 130 5.24 -7.07 -11.98
CA ARG A 130 5.05 -6.05 -10.92
C ARG A 130 3.96 -6.47 -9.93
N ALA A 131 2.96 -7.22 -10.38
CA ALA A 131 1.93 -7.78 -9.52
C ALA A 131 2.50 -8.77 -8.49
N TYR A 132 3.45 -9.62 -8.91
CA TYR A 132 4.16 -10.51 -8.00
C TYR A 132 4.89 -9.72 -6.90
N VAL A 133 5.66 -8.71 -7.28
CA VAL A 133 6.38 -7.87 -6.32
C VAL A 133 5.40 -7.18 -5.36
N LEU A 134 4.32 -6.59 -5.90
CA LEU A 134 3.30 -5.94 -5.06
C LEU A 134 2.69 -6.92 -4.04
N LYS A 135 2.38 -8.15 -4.46
CA LYS A 135 1.85 -9.18 -3.54
C LYS A 135 2.82 -9.47 -2.39
N GLN A 136 4.12 -9.57 -2.66
CA GLN A 136 5.12 -9.77 -1.60
C GLN A 136 5.10 -8.61 -0.59
N PHE A 137 4.96 -7.38 -1.05
CA PHE A 137 4.80 -6.20 -0.20
C PHE A 137 3.49 -6.25 0.60
N THR A 138 2.36 -6.55 -0.06
CA THR A 138 1.05 -6.58 0.62
C THR A 138 0.95 -7.68 1.66
N ASP A 139 1.63 -8.80 1.49
CA ASP A 139 1.61 -9.95 2.42
C ASP A 139 2.68 -9.83 3.53
N SER A 140 3.49 -8.78 3.51
CA SER A 140 4.59 -8.61 4.47
C SER A 140 4.11 -8.20 5.87
N ALA A 141 4.89 -8.56 6.88
CA ALA A 141 4.68 -8.11 8.25
C ALA A 141 4.81 -6.58 8.38
N GLU A 142 5.69 -5.96 7.59
CA GLU A 142 5.90 -4.51 7.62
C GLU A 142 4.66 -3.75 7.10
N PHE A 143 4.03 -4.23 6.04
CA PHE A 143 2.76 -3.67 5.59
C PHE A 143 1.62 -3.91 6.60
N ASN A 144 1.61 -5.07 7.26
CA ASN A 144 0.66 -5.32 8.34
C ASN A 144 0.77 -4.28 9.46
N GLN A 145 1.99 -3.92 9.85
CA GLN A 145 2.22 -2.88 10.87
C GLN A 145 1.69 -1.53 10.41
N LEU A 146 1.91 -1.15 9.15
CA LEU A 146 1.40 0.09 8.60
C LEU A 146 -0.13 0.10 8.57
N CYS A 147 -0.76 -0.97 8.09
CA CYS A 147 -2.22 -1.11 8.10
C CYS A 147 -2.80 -1.03 9.51
N SER A 148 -2.16 -1.67 10.48
CA SER A 148 -2.58 -1.63 11.89
C SER A 148 -2.51 -0.21 12.47
N ALA A 149 -1.48 0.56 12.09
CA ALA A 149 -1.35 1.96 12.53
C ALA A 149 -2.48 2.84 12.00
N TYR A 150 -3.03 2.55 10.83
CA TYR A 150 -4.19 3.22 10.26
C TYR A 150 -5.54 2.58 10.62
N GLY A 151 -5.53 1.50 11.40
CA GLY A 151 -6.74 0.81 11.81
C GLY A 151 -7.50 0.10 10.69
N ILE A 152 -6.82 -0.26 9.59
CA ILE A 152 -7.41 -0.92 8.43
C ILE A 152 -6.98 -2.39 8.33
N GLN A 153 -7.79 -3.20 7.65
CA GLN A 153 -7.45 -4.58 7.36
C GLN A 153 -6.37 -4.64 6.28
N GLN A 154 -5.34 -5.45 6.51
CA GLN A 154 -4.27 -5.67 5.54
C GLN A 154 -4.80 -6.30 4.25
N GLY A 155 -5.52 -7.41 4.36
CA GLY A 155 -5.96 -8.18 3.20
C GLY A 155 -4.81 -8.81 2.43
N THR A 156 -5.13 -9.35 1.27
CA THR A 156 -4.19 -9.90 0.29
C THR A 156 -4.73 -9.71 -1.12
N VAL A 157 -3.91 -9.97 -2.11
CA VAL A 157 -4.27 -9.92 -3.54
C VAL A 157 -3.93 -11.24 -4.22
N GLU A 158 -4.67 -11.57 -5.28
CA GLU A 158 -4.45 -12.78 -6.05
C GLU A 158 -3.61 -12.51 -7.30
N LEU A 159 -2.75 -13.48 -7.63
CA LEU A 159 -1.92 -13.45 -8.84
C LEU A 159 -2.61 -14.21 -9.98
N ASN A 160 -2.82 -13.55 -11.09
CA ASN A 160 -3.55 -14.11 -12.23
C ASN A 160 -2.63 -14.69 -13.31
N GLU A 161 -1.38 -14.21 -13.41
CA GLU A 161 -0.45 -14.69 -14.42
C GLU A 161 0.28 -15.95 -13.98
N ASN A 162 0.36 -16.94 -14.86
CA ASN A 162 1.00 -18.23 -14.56
C ASN A 162 2.48 -18.09 -14.20
N ARG A 163 3.19 -17.13 -14.82
CA ARG A 163 4.60 -16.86 -14.53
C ARG A 163 4.85 -16.46 -13.07
N ASP A 164 3.83 -15.92 -12.38
CA ASP A 164 3.94 -15.46 -11.00
C ASP A 164 3.62 -16.54 -9.97
N LYS A 165 3.00 -17.65 -10.38
CA LYS A 165 2.48 -18.67 -9.47
C LYS A 165 3.58 -19.56 -8.88
N ASN A 166 4.67 -19.77 -9.63
CA ASN A 166 5.82 -20.52 -9.15
C ASN A 166 7.11 -19.97 -9.78
N PRO A 167 7.88 -19.15 -9.07
CA PRO A 167 9.10 -18.54 -9.59
C PRO A 167 10.15 -19.54 -10.07
N GLN A 168 10.22 -20.74 -9.45
CA GLN A 168 11.18 -21.79 -9.85
C GLN A 168 10.82 -22.41 -11.20
N VAL A 169 9.51 -22.64 -11.43
CA VAL A 169 9.02 -23.12 -12.74
C VAL A 169 9.29 -22.07 -13.82
N THR A 170 9.05 -20.82 -13.53
CA THR A 170 9.32 -19.69 -14.44
C THR A 170 10.81 -19.60 -14.79
N ALA A 171 11.69 -19.71 -13.79
CA ALA A 171 13.13 -19.73 -14.03
C ALA A 171 13.56 -20.93 -14.90
N PHE A 172 12.97 -22.10 -14.71
CA PHE A 172 13.21 -23.27 -15.53
C PHE A 172 12.79 -23.05 -16.98
N VAL A 173 11.59 -22.51 -17.22
CA VAL A 173 11.09 -22.20 -18.57
C VAL A 173 12.00 -21.17 -19.26
N ARG A 174 12.42 -20.13 -18.55
CA ARG A 174 13.36 -19.14 -19.10
C ARG A 174 14.68 -19.78 -19.58
N ARG A 175 15.23 -20.69 -18.78
CA ARG A 175 16.45 -21.44 -19.19
C ARG A 175 16.21 -22.30 -20.43
N LEU A 176 15.04 -22.94 -20.53
CA LEU A 176 14.70 -23.73 -21.74
C LEU A 176 14.65 -22.85 -23.00
N TYR A 177 14.07 -21.67 -22.94
CA TYR A 177 14.05 -20.72 -24.06
C TYR A 177 15.46 -20.34 -24.48
N THR A 178 16.33 -20.01 -23.52
CA THR A 178 17.72 -19.64 -23.82
C THR A 178 18.52 -20.80 -24.39
N ILE A 179 18.42 -22.01 -23.82
CA ILE A 179 19.25 -23.16 -24.20
C ILE A 179 18.73 -23.81 -25.48
N ALA A 180 17.40 -24.00 -25.60
CA ALA A 180 16.82 -24.77 -26.70
C ALA A 180 16.47 -23.91 -27.92
N LEU A 181 16.13 -22.64 -27.71
CA LEU A 181 15.65 -21.76 -28.78
C LEU A 181 16.56 -20.55 -29.02
N ASP A 182 17.64 -20.42 -28.24
CA ASP A 182 18.62 -19.33 -28.35
C ASP A 182 17.96 -17.94 -28.37
N ARG A 183 16.93 -17.77 -27.57
CA ARG A 183 16.19 -16.50 -27.41
C ARG A 183 15.59 -16.36 -26.03
N SER A 184 15.26 -15.11 -25.69
CA SER A 184 14.48 -14.82 -24.49
C SER A 184 13.01 -15.20 -24.68
N ALA A 185 12.34 -15.65 -23.61
CA ALA A 185 10.91 -15.86 -23.62
C ALA A 185 10.18 -14.51 -23.65
N ASP A 186 9.15 -14.38 -24.48
CA ASP A 186 8.16 -13.32 -24.31
C ASP A 186 7.17 -13.67 -23.18
N VAL A 187 6.41 -12.67 -22.71
CA VAL A 187 5.48 -12.87 -21.58
C VAL A 187 4.42 -13.91 -21.90
N ASP A 188 3.85 -13.89 -23.10
CA ASP A 188 2.81 -14.85 -23.51
C ASP A 188 3.33 -16.29 -23.57
N GLY A 189 4.50 -16.49 -24.16
CA GLY A 189 5.17 -17.78 -24.20
C GLY A 189 5.55 -18.29 -22.81
N LEU A 190 6.04 -17.42 -21.95
CA LEU A 190 6.37 -17.72 -20.55
C LEU A 190 5.13 -18.16 -19.76
N ASN A 191 4.03 -17.41 -19.84
CA ASN A 191 2.79 -17.75 -19.18
C ASN A 191 2.18 -19.06 -19.71
N SER A 192 2.23 -19.30 -21.02
CA SER A 192 1.71 -20.51 -21.62
C SER A 192 2.52 -21.75 -21.17
N CYS A 193 3.84 -21.70 -21.23
CA CYS A 193 4.68 -22.84 -20.85
C CYS A 193 4.64 -23.12 -19.35
N THR A 194 4.69 -22.09 -18.51
CA THR A 194 4.55 -22.25 -17.05
C THR A 194 3.18 -22.82 -16.68
N GLY A 195 2.10 -22.35 -17.30
CA GLY A 195 0.77 -22.89 -17.09
C GLY A 195 0.65 -24.38 -17.41
N LYS A 196 1.23 -24.83 -18.51
CA LYS A 196 1.26 -26.26 -18.89
C LYS A 196 2.05 -27.12 -17.89
N LEU A 197 3.16 -26.62 -17.38
CA LEU A 197 3.95 -27.34 -16.38
C LEU A 197 3.24 -27.42 -15.03
N LEU A 198 2.62 -26.33 -14.58
CA LEU A 198 1.88 -26.29 -13.32
C LEU A 198 0.70 -27.27 -13.31
N GLN A 199 0.04 -27.50 -14.45
CA GLN A 199 -1.05 -28.49 -14.57
C GLN A 199 -0.59 -29.94 -14.44
N LYS A 200 0.70 -30.23 -14.74
CA LYS A 200 1.26 -31.58 -14.66
C LYS A 200 1.82 -31.94 -13.27
N THR A 201 1.92 -30.97 -12.38
CA THR A 201 2.46 -31.15 -11.02
C THR A 201 1.38 -31.24 -9.95
N GLN A 202 0.11 -31.19 -10.35
CA GLN A 202 -1.07 -31.49 -9.52
C GLN A 202 -1.49 -32.95 -9.76
#